data_fffab6ff434ca09fb32f42d346233bd8
#
_entry.id   fffab6ff434ca09fb32f42d346233bd8
#
_cell.length_a   1.000
_cell.length_b   1.000
_cell.length_c   1.000
_cell.angle_alpha   90.00
_cell.angle_beta   90.00
_cell.angle_gamma   90.00
#
_symmetry.space_group_name_H-M   'P 1'
#
loop_
_entity.id
_entity.type
_entity.pdbx_description
1 polymer ?
#
loop_
_entity_poly.entity_id
_entity_poly.type
_entity_poly.pdbx_seq_one_letter_code
_entity_poly.pdbx_strand_id
1 'polypeptide(L)'
;MLGSELMKEFTIDIVALMQEFSFFRATRHTMAILMPIAVVGSYFKLFNDLIFTPNGLIYNIFNLDTVLSDHIWYGGSFVCRGMVEITFGVFGVYASYFMARYTARLYHKDSTMAGLTAVLIMLFCSYASSSGRNARMPFTASLLQINAVFIALIIGYCVGQIFHLLGKDFSYVKDEGTKVIQKRAGDAVLPSGISLILGILLGILIYELQLKLLNSASFNEIVSRVQTTNNFGEVLILSAVITFLDWLGIGYPLRSLSGTVNNAFTAENLTYTLKHGNSWNVPYKYLGSSLINSYGIMGGASVALAVIVLLLIRRGNRENEINAKINLLPAAFGSTLGFTIGLPLILNPVFILPSVLIPIINMTLAAFAISVHIIPVSVYQILKGTPGILVSFFGTNGNWPTLIFTLLLFLLDIILLLPVIKINEKIGIRIAYQKKERSDA
;
A
#
# COMPACT_ATOMS: atom_id res chain seq x y z
N MET A 1 27.34 -18.63 -17.95
CA MET A 1 25.93 -18.80 -18.39
C MET A 1 25.20 -19.86 -17.58
N LEU A 2 25.71 -21.10 -17.39
CA LEU A 2 25.03 -22.12 -16.57
C LEU A 2 24.71 -21.68 -15.12
N GLY A 3 25.61 -21.00 -14.43
CA GLY A 3 25.40 -20.56 -13.04
C GLY A 3 24.30 -19.52 -12.89
N SER A 4 24.07 -18.66 -13.89
CA SER A 4 23.01 -17.64 -13.85
C SER A 4 21.60 -18.24 -14.13
N GLU A 5 21.53 -19.30 -14.92
CA GLU A 5 20.28 -20.03 -15.16
C GLU A 5 19.90 -20.89 -13.96
N LEU A 6 20.84 -21.61 -13.37
CA LEU A 6 20.64 -22.37 -12.14
C LEU A 6 20.18 -21.47 -10.98
N MET A 7 20.77 -20.28 -10.83
CA MET A 7 20.38 -19.33 -9.78
C MET A 7 18.98 -18.77 -10.03
N LYS A 8 18.57 -18.55 -11.30
CA LYS A 8 17.21 -18.13 -11.67
C LYS A 8 16.19 -19.23 -11.39
N GLU A 9 16.46 -20.47 -11.74
CA GLU A 9 15.57 -21.61 -11.46
C GLU A 9 15.42 -21.82 -9.95
N PHE A 10 16.51 -21.78 -9.19
CA PHE A 10 16.48 -21.87 -7.73
C PHE A 10 15.63 -20.75 -7.09
N THR A 11 15.76 -19.51 -7.60
CA THR A 11 14.94 -18.38 -7.11
C THR A 11 13.47 -18.58 -7.45
N ILE A 12 13.15 -19.09 -8.65
CA ILE A 12 11.78 -19.40 -9.07
C ILE A 12 11.20 -20.49 -8.17
N ASP A 13 11.97 -21.52 -7.83
CA ASP A 13 11.52 -22.62 -6.98
C ASP A 13 11.23 -22.17 -5.54
N ILE A 14 12.12 -21.38 -4.95
CA ILE A 14 11.90 -20.82 -3.60
C ILE A 14 10.66 -19.94 -3.58
N VAL A 15 10.51 -19.06 -4.54
CA VAL A 15 9.35 -18.14 -4.56
C VAL A 15 8.06 -18.90 -4.88
N ALA A 16 8.09 -19.93 -5.73
CA ALA A 16 6.95 -20.80 -5.97
C ALA A 16 6.53 -21.53 -4.68
N LEU A 17 7.50 -22.12 -3.95
CA LEU A 17 7.26 -22.71 -2.65
C LEU A 17 6.64 -21.70 -1.65
N MET A 18 7.19 -20.49 -1.55
CA MET A 18 6.61 -19.44 -0.69
C MET A 18 5.16 -19.12 -1.09
N GLN A 19 4.84 -19.07 -2.38
CA GLN A 19 3.49 -18.80 -2.85
C GLN A 19 2.52 -19.99 -2.65
N GLU A 20 3.00 -21.20 -2.42
CA GLU A 20 2.20 -22.38 -2.05
C GLU A 20 1.78 -22.37 -0.59
N PHE A 21 2.50 -21.68 0.31
CA PHE A 21 2.06 -21.57 1.70
C PHE A 21 0.63 -21.03 1.78
N SER A 22 -0.16 -21.64 2.64
CA SER A 22 -1.59 -21.32 2.80
C SER A 22 -1.84 -19.82 3.07
N PHE A 23 -0.94 -19.15 3.79
CA PHE A 23 -1.00 -17.72 4.05
C PHE A 23 -0.93 -16.89 2.76
N PHE A 24 0.10 -17.07 1.92
CA PHE A 24 0.25 -16.29 0.69
C PHE A 24 -0.84 -16.61 -0.34
N ARG A 25 -1.29 -17.86 -0.38
CA ARG A 25 -2.42 -18.26 -1.23
C ARG A 25 -3.72 -17.59 -0.79
N ALA A 26 -4.01 -17.58 0.53
CA ALA A 26 -5.18 -16.92 1.08
C ALA A 26 -5.11 -15.40 0.91
N THR A 27 -3.95 -14.78 1.12
CA THR A 27 -3.71 -13.36 0.91
C THR A 27 -4.00 -12.96 -0.54
N ARG A 28 -3.45 -13.65 -1.53
CA ARG A 28 -3.66 -13.37 -2.95
C ARG A 28 -5.14 -13.46 -3.34
N HIS A 29 -5.84 -14.47 -2.84
CA HIS A 29 -7.28 -14.62 -3.09
C HIS A 29 -8.11 -13.52 -2.44
N THR A 30 -7.76 -13.16 -1.20
CA THR A 30 -8.41 -12.07 -0.46
C THR A 30 -8.23 -10.73 -1.18
N MET A 31 -7.01 -10.43 -1.62
CA MET A 31 -6.73 -9.20 -2.36
C MET A 31 -7.48 -9.14 -3.70
N ALA A 32 -7.54 -10.25 -4.45
CA ALA A 32 -8.27 -10.32 -5.70
C ALA A 32 -9.78 -10.04 -5.52
N ILE A 33 -10.40 -10.59 -4.46
CA ILE A 33 -11.82 -10.32 -4.15
C ILE A 33 -12.05 -8.85 -3.76
N LEU A 34 -11.09 -8.21 -3.09
CA LEU A 34 -11.19 -6.82 -2.63
C LEU A 34 -10.82 -5.79 -3.70
N MET A 35 -10.31 -6.23 -4.86
CA MET A 35 -9.91 -5.35 -5.96
C MET A 35 -11.02 -4.33 -6.35
N PRO A 36 -12.29 -4.69 -6.56
CA PRO A 36 -13.31 -3.72 -6.98
C PRO A 36 -13.49 -2.59 -5.98
N ILE A 37 -13.46 -2.89 -4.67
CA ILE A 37 -13.56 -1.90 -3.60
C ILE A 37 -12.36 -0.96 -3.64
N ALA A 38 -11.16 -1.51 -3.82
CA ALA A 38 -9.94 -0.72 -3.88
C ALA A 38 -9.88 0.17 -5.14
N VAL A 39 -10.36 -0.31 -6.29
CA VAL A 39 -10.46 0.48 -7.53
C VAL A 39 -11.41 1.67 -7.33
N VAL A 40 -12.62 1.42 -6.83
CA VAL A 40 -13.60 2.49 -6.55
C VAL A 40 -13.00 3.51 -5.59
N GLY A 41 -12.39 3.07 -4.48
CA GLY A 41 -11.72 3.95 -3.54
C GLY A 41 -10.61 4.80 -4.18
N SER A 42 -9.83 4.21 -5.10
CA SER A 42 -8.75 4.92 -5.81
C SER A 42 -9.28 6.05 -6.71
N TYR A 43 -10.40 5.87 -7.37
CA TYR A 43 -11.02 6.92 -8.18
C TYR A 43 -11.60 8.04 -7.31
N PHE A 44 -12.31 7.71 -6.24
CA PHE A 44 -12.83 8.74 -5.32
C PHE A 44 -11.69 9.49 -4.63
N LYS A 45 -10.61 8.81 -4.26
CA LYS A 45 -9.39 9.45 -3.74
C LYS A 45 -8.77 10.39 -4.78
N LEU A 46 -8.68 9.96 -6.03
CA LEU A 46 -8.19 10.78 -7.14
C LEU A 46 -9.00 12.08 -7.27
N PHE A 47 -10.33 11.99 -7.36
CA PHE A 47 -11.20 13.16 -7.46
C PHE A 47 -11.10 14.05 -6.23
N ASN A 48 -11.05 13.48 -5.03
CA ASN A 48 -10.89 14.25 -3.80
C ASN A 48 -9.57 15.04 -3.81
N ASP A 49 -8.47 14.38 -4.14
CA ASP A 49 -7.13 14.97 -4.08
C ASP A 49 -6.91 16.00 -5.21
N LEU A 50 -7.52 15.83 -6.39
CA LEU A 50 -7.39 16.74 -7.52
C LEU A 50 -8.31 17.97 -7.45
N ILE A 51 -9.60 17.76 -7.07
CA ILE A 51 -10.68 18.73 -7.25
C ILE A 51 -11.19 19.27 -5.91
N PHE A 52 -11.43 18.38 -4.94
CA PHE A 52 -12.11 18.73 -3.69
C PHE A 52 -11.16 18.97 -2.51
N THR A 53 -9.88 19.22 -2.79
CA THR A 53 -8.88 19.61 -1.80
C THR A 53 -8.26 20.95 -2.21
N PRO A 54 -8.17 21.96 -1.31
CA PRO A 54 -7.60 23.28 -1.66
C PRO A 54 -6.18 23.21 -2.23
N ASN A 55 -5.39 22.22 -1.83
CA ASN A 55 -4.05 21.98 -2.36
C ASN A 55 -4.06 20.98 -3.54
N GLY A 56 -5.19 20.78 -4.20
CA GLY A 56 -5.35 19.92 -5.37
C GLY A 56 -4.77 20.55 -6.64
N LEU A 57 -4.18 19.74 -7.52
CA LEU A 57 -3.58 20.23 -8.76
C LEU A 57 -4.63 20.91 -9.66
N ILE A 58 -5.74 20.24 -9.95
CA ILE A 58 -6.82 20.79 -10.79
C ILE A 58 -7.49 21.97 -10.10
N TYR A 59 -7.68 21.89 -8.77
CA TYR A 59 -8.27 22.97 -7.98
C TYR A 59 -7.50 24.29 -8.18
N ASN A 60 -6.17 24.25 -8.14
CA ASN A 60 -5.32 25.42 -8.27
C ASN A 60 -5.12 25.88 -9.73
N ILE A 61 -4.97 24.94 -10.70
CA ILE A 61 -4.77 25.30 -12.11
C ILE A 61 -5.99 26.04 -12.68
N PHE A 62 -7.20 25.60 -12.33
CA PHE A 62 -8.44 26.14 -12.84
C PHE A 62 -9.11 27.14 -11.90
N ASN A 63 -8.47 27.51 -10.78
CA ASN A 63 -9.03 28.38 -9.75
C ASN A 63 -10.47 27.96 -9.39
N LEU A 64 -10.65 26.70 -9.01
CA LEU A 64 -11.98 26.13 -8.80
C LEU A 64 -12.77 26.80 -7.67
N ASP A 65 -12.12 27.54 -6.79
CA ASP A 65 -12.73 28.42 -5.79
C ASP A 65 -13.60 29.53 -6.42
N THR A 66 -13.27 29.98 -7.61
CA THR A 66 -14.04 30.99 -8.33
C THR A 66 -15.09 30.41 -9.28
N VAL A 67 -14.91 29.16 -9.71
CA VAL A 67 -15.77 28.47 -10.71
C VAL A 67 -16.84 27.62 -10.07
N LEU A 68 -16.50 26.91 -8.99
CA LEU A 68 -17.45 26.02 -8.28
C LEU A 68 -18.16 26.80 -7.16
N SER A 69 -19.50 26.68 -7.12
CA SER A 69 -20.22 27.16 -5.94
C SER A 69 -19.86 26.35 -4.70
N ASP A 70 -19.88 26.98 -3.53
CA ASP A 70 -19.59 26.35 -2.23
C ASP A 70 -20.40 25.07 -2.01
N HIS A 71 -21.68 25.08 -2.38
CA HIS A 71 -22.53 23.89 -2.24
C HIS A 71 -22.05 22.69 -3.06
N ILE A 72 -21.60 22.92 -4.30
CA ILE A 72 -21.08 21.86 -5.16
C ILE A 72 -19.74 21.35 -4.63
N TRP A 73 -18.87 22.27 -4.19
CA TRP A 73 -17.57 21.91 -3.65
C TRP A 73 -17.68 21.13 -2.34
N TYR A 74 -18.50 21.61 -1.38
CA TYR A 74 -18.72 20.90 -0.11
C TYR A 74 -19.43 19.56 -0.33
N GLY A 75 -20.45 19.50 -1.19
CA GLY A 75 -21.15 18.26 -1.52
C GLY A 75 -20.24 17.22 -2.17
N GLY A 76 -19.43 17.62 -3.17
CA GLY A 76 -18.46 16.76 -3.82
C GLY A 76 -17.37 16.28 -2.86
N SER A 77 -16.83 17.18 -2.04
CA SER A 77 -15.85 16.84 -0.99
C SER A 77 -16.42 15.84 0.02
N PHE A 78 -17.66 16.04 0.48
CA PHE A 78 -18.33 15.12 1.39
C PHE A 78 -18.47 13.71 0.79
N VAL A 79 -18.98 13.62 -0.44
CA VAL A 79 -19.14 12.33 -1.13
C VAL A 79 -17.78 11.65 -1.36
N CYS A 80 -16.81 12.37 -1.89
CA CYS A 80 -15.49 11.77 -2.19
C CYS A 80 -14.79 11.31 -0.91
N ARG A 81 -14.77 12.12 0.15
CA ARG A 81 -14.18 11.72 1.44
C ARG A 81 -14.94 10.55 2.05
N GLY A 82 -16.28 10.59 2.05
CA GLY A 82 -17.10 9.49 2.54
C GLY A 82 -16.82 8.19 1.83
N MET A 83 -16.71 8.22 0.49
CA MET A 83 -16.35 7.03 -0.30
C MET A 83 -14.94 6.53 -0.01
N VAL A 84 -13.95 7.40 0.19
CA VAL A 84 -12.60 7.02 0.60
C VAL A 84 -12.62 6.37 1.98
N GLU A 85 -13.37 6.93 2.94
CA GLU A 85 -13.45 6.37 4.29
C GLU A 85 -14.13 4.98 4.31
N ILE A 86 -15.23 4.78 3.58
CA ILE A 86 -15.91 3.48 3.56
C ILE A 86 -15.18 2.43 2.70
N THR A 87 -14.27 2.83 1.80
CA THR A 87 -13.44 1.90 1.01
C THR A 87 -12.09 1.64 1.70
N PHE A 88 -11.28 2.68 1.91
CA PHE A 88 -9.94 2.56 2.48
C PHE A 88 -9.89 2.69 3.99
N GLY A 89 -10.80 3.49 4.58
CA GLY A 89 -10.85 3.72 6.02
C GLY A 89 -11.25 2.49 6.83
N VAL A 90 -12.03 1.56 6.25
CA VAL A 90 -12.43 0.29 6.89
C VAL A 90 -11.95 -0.95 6.12
N PHE A 91 -10.95 -0.80 5.26
CA PHE A 91 -10.44 -1.87 4.39
C PHE A 91 -9.94 -3.09 5.19
N GLY A 92 -9.36 -2.89 6.37
CA GLY A 92 -8.90 -3.95 7.25
C GLY A 92 -10.02 -4.88 7.72
N VAL A 93 -11.23 -4.34 7.89
CA VAL A 93 -12.40 -5.17 8.25
C VAL A 93 -12.75 -6.13 7.11
N TYR A 94 -12.78 -5.63 5.87
CA TYR A 94 -13.03 -6.47 4.70
C TYR A 94 -11.92 -7.50 4.52
N ALA A 95 -10.66 -7.09 4.70
CA ALA A 95 -9.51 -7.97 4.54
C ALA A 95 -9.51 -9.10 5.57
N SER A 96 -9.77 -8.82 6.84
CA SER A 96 -9.85 -9.83 7.91
C SER A 96 -10.99 -10.82 7.67
N TYR A 97 -12.17 -10.33 7.25
CA TYR A 97 -13.31 -11.17 6.91
C TYR A 97 -13.00 -12.16 5.79
N PHE A 98 -12.54 -11.64 4.65
CA PHE A 98 -12.29 -12.50 3.48
C PHE A 98 -11.10 -13.43 3.67
N MET A 99 -10.09 -13.00 4.43
CA MET A 99 -8.93 -13.83 4.76
C MET A 99 -9.34 -15.04 5.62
N ALA A 100 -10.10 -14.81 6.71
CA ALA A 100 -10.60 -15.88 7.57
C ALA A 100 -11.55 -16.81 6.80
N ARG A 101 -12.47 -16.21 6.04
CA ARG A 101 -13.42 -16.95 5.20
C ARG A 101 -12.73 -17.87 4.20
N TYR A 102 -11.74 -17.36 3.49
CA TYR A 102 -11.00 -18.14 2.51
C TYR A 102 -10.15 -19.23 3.17
N THR A 103 -9.44 -18.90 4.28
CA THR A 103 -8.62 -19.85 5.02
C THR A 103 -9.47 -21.01 5.57
N ALA A 104 -10.61 -20.72 6.20
CA ALA A 104 -11.52 -21.76 6.68
C ALA A 104 -12.07 -22.64 5.54
N ARG A 105 -12.39 -22.03 4.39
CA ARG A 105 -12.87 -22.75 3.20
C ARG A 105 -11.83 -23.68 2.61
N LEU A 106 -10.53 -23.34 2.68
CA LEU A 106 -9.44 -24.24 2.23
C LEU A 106 -9.45 -25.58 2.95
N TYR A 107 -9.94 -25.59 4.20
CA TYR A 107 -9.98 -26.76 5.06
C TYR A 107 -11.41 -27.30 5.28
N HIS A 108 -12.34 -26.97 4.37
CA HIS A 108 -13.74 -27.39 4.42
C HIS A 108 -14.45 -27.09 5.75
N LYS A 109 -14.11 -25.95 6.38
CA LYS A 109 -14.72 -25.48 7.62
C LYS A 109 -15.75 -24.38 7.37
N ASP A 110 -16.50 -23.99 8.41
CA ASP A 110 -17.48 -22.91 8.28
C ASP A 110 -16.80 -21.55 8.00
N SER A 111 -16.82 -21.18 6.74
CA SER A 111 -16.17 -19.97 6.24
C SER A 111 -16.90 -18.68 6.64
N THR A 112 -18.21 -18.71 6.83
CA THR A 112 -19.00 -17.52 7.19
C THR A 112 -18.80 -17.15 8.66
N MET A 113 -18.87 -18.15 9.54
CA MET A 113 -18.64 -17.93 10.98
C MET A 113 -17.19 -17.52 11.26
N ALA A 114 -16.21 -18.11 10.58
CA ALA A 114 -14.82 -17.69 10.67
C ALA A 114 -14.65 -16.22 10.25
N GLY A 115 -15.27 -15.80 9.15
CA GLY A 115 -15.22 -14.41 8.69
C GLY A 115 -15.80 -13.43 9.70
N LEU A 116 -17.00 -13.72 10.24
CA LEU A 116 -17.63 -12.89 11.27
C LEU A 116 -16.80 -12.78 12.53
N THR A 117 -16.22 -13.91 12.99
CA THR A 117 -15.34 -13.92 14.16
C THR A 117 -14.10 -13.04 13.94
N ALA A 118 -13.50 -13.08 12.75
CA ALA A 118 -12.35 -12.23 12.44
C ALA A 118 -12.70 -10.73 12.45
N VAL A 119 -13.90 -10.36 11.98
CA VAL A 119 -14.40 -8.98 12.06
C VAL A 119 -14.53 -8.54 13.53
N LEU A 120 -15.12 -9.36 14.38
CA LEU A 120 -15.26 -9.02 15.80
C LEU A 120 -13.90 -8.79 16.47
N ILE A 121 -12.91 -9.63 16.18
CA ILE A 121 -11.55 -9.48 16.71
C ILE A 121 -10.90 -8.21 16.18
N MET A 122 -11.03 -7.92 14.89
CA MET A 122 -10.47 -6.71 14.27
C MET A 122 -11.06 -5.43 14.90
N LEU A 123 -12.37 -5.40 15.11
CA LEU A 123 -13.06 -4.30 15.78
C LEU A 123 -12.62 -4.19 17.24
N PHE A 124 -12.46 -5.29 17.97
CA PHE A 124 -11.98 -5.27 19.33
C PHE A 124 -10.55 -4.73 19.46
N CYS A 125 -9.64 -5.15 18.58
CA CYS A 125 -8.27 -4.62 18.53
C CYS A 125 -8.26 -3.11 18.28
N SER A 126 -9.14 -2.62 17.39
CA SER A 126 -9.29 -1.20 17.12
C SER A 126 -9.86 -0.43 18.33
N TYR A 127 -10.81 -0.99 19.04
CA TYR A 127 -11.35 -0.42 20.28
C TYR A 127 -10.30 -0.37 21.39
N ALA A 128 -9.60 -1.46 21.65
CA ALA A 128 -8.54 -1.54 22.65
C ALA A 128 -7.44 -0.49 22.39
N SER A 129 -7.07 -0.30 21.13
CA SER A 129 -6.11 0.72 20.71
C SER A 129 -6.57 2.15 20.97
N SER A 130 -7.89 2.44 20.97
CA SER A 130 -8.43 3.80 21.17
C SER A 130 -8.56 4.22 22.63
N SER A 131 -8.64 3.25 23.53
CA SER A 131 -9.06 3.46 24.93
C SER A 131 -8.11 4.38 25.74
N GLY A 132 -6.91 4.65 25.27
CA GLY A 132 -5.91 5.46 25.96
C GLY A 132 -5.89 6.96 25.60
N ARG A 133 -6.59 7.44 24.58
CA ARG A 133 -6.36 8.79 24.05
C ARG A 133 -7.52 9.76 24.03
N ASN A 134 -8.75 9.34 23.82
CA ASN A 134 -9.92 10.25 23.84
C ASN A 134 -11.21 9.44 23.91
N ALA A 135 -11.99 9.65 24.96
CA ALA A 135 -13.29 8.99 25.19
C ALA A 135 -14.37 9.28 24.14
N ARG A 136 -14.10 10.12 23.14
CA ARG A 136 -15.08 10.52 22.11
C ARG A 136 -15.08 9.65 20.85
N MET A 137 -14.03 8.87 20.59
CA MET A 137 -13.94 7.97 19.44
C MET A 137 -13.69 6.53 19.91
N PRO A 138 -14.69 5.64 19.88
CA PRO A 138 -14.55 4.28 20.43
C PRO A 138 -13.61 3.37 19.61
N PHE A 139 -13.22 3.78 18.40
CA PHE A 139 -12.37 2.98 17.52
C PHE A 139 -11.20 3.78 16.98
N THR A 140 -10.02 3.18 16.90
CA THR A 140 -8.86 3.77 16.24
C THR A 140 -8.91 3.52 14.74
N ALA A 141 -9.19 4.55 13.96
CA ALA A 141 -9.27 4.45 12.52
C ALA A 141 -8.01 3.85 11.88
N SER A 142 -6.82 4.12 12.44
CA SER A 142 -5.54 3.65 11.87
C SER A 142 -5.42 2.13 11.74
N LEU A 143 -6.01 1.34 12.65
CA LEU A 143 -5.99 -0.12 12.56
C LEU A 143 -7.01 -0.68 11.57
N LEU A 144 -8.11 0.04 11.33
CA LEU A 144 -9.15 -0.39 10.39
C LEU A 144 -8.79 -0.08 8.93
N GLN A 145 -7.88 0.87 8.72
CA GLN A 145 -7.52 1.37 7.39
C GLN A 145 -6.71 0.37 6.58
N ILE A 146 -6.66 0.60 5.27
CA ILE A 146 -5.86 -0.16 4.31
C ILE A 146 -4.39 -0.26 4.69
N ASN A 147 -3.87 0.69 5.44
CA ASN A 147 -2.48 0.78 5.89
C ASN A 147 -2.13 -0.20 7.01
N ALA A 148 -3.13 -0.82 7.62
CA ALA A 148 -3.00 -1.90 8.58
C ALA A 148 -3.43 -3.25 7.97
N VAL A 149 -3.50 -3.36 6.65
CA VAL A 149 -3.99 -4.55 5.96
C VAL A 149 -3.21 -5.81 6.34
N PHE A 150 -1.90 -5.71 6.59
CA PHE A 150 -1.09 -6.83 7.06
C PHE A 150 -1.59 -7.40 8.39
N ILE A 151 -1.90 -6.54 9.36
CA ILE A 151 -2.46 -6.94 10.67
C ILE A 151 -3.81 -7.62 10.47
N ALA A 152 -4.66 -7.05 9.62
CA ALA A 152 -5.96 -7.62 9.30
C ALA A 152 -5.86 -9.00 8.65
N LEU A 153 -4.89 -9.20 7.76
CA LEU A 153 -4.62 -10.50 7.12
C LEU A 153 -4.11 -11.52 8.14
N ILE A 154 -3.22 -11.13 9.06
CA ILE A 154 -2.75 -12.03 10.13
C ILE A 154 -3.92 -12.44 11.02
N ILE A 155 -4.73 -11.49 11.49
CA ILE A 155 -5.91 -11.79 12.31
C ILE A 155 -6.83 -12.77 11.57
N GLY A 156 -7.19 -12.46 10.32
CA GLY A 156 -8.05 -13.33 9.53
C GLY A 156 -7.48 -14.72 9.30
N TYR A 157 -6.17 -14.82 9.03
CA TYR A 157 -5.50 -16.11 8.86
C TYR A 157 -5.48 -16.93 10.14
N CYS A 158 -5.13 -16.32 11.28
CA CYS A 158 -5.12 -17.00 12.59
C CYS A 158 -6.50 -17.53 12.95
N VAL A 159 -7.56 -16.74 12.77
CA VAL A 159 -8.94 -17.20 12.98
C VAL A 159 -9.27 -18.38 12.06
N GLY A 160 -8.93 -18.29 10.78
CA GLY A 160 -9.13 -19.39 9.83
C GLY A 160 -8.39 -20.68 10.25
N GLN A 161 -7.18 -20.57 10.80
CA GLN A 161 -6.42 -21.72 11.33
C GLN A 161 -7.06 -22.30 12.61
N ILE A 162 -7.58 -21.46 13.50
CA ILE A 162 -8.32 -21.93 14.67
C ILE A 162 -9.56 -22.69 14.25
N PHE A 163 -10.30 -22.21 13.26
CA PHE A 163 -11.43 -22.93 12.68
C PHE A 163 -11.01 -24.24 12.01
N HIS A 164 -9.85 -24.29 11.39
CA HIS A 164 -9.28 -25.52 10.84
C HIS A 164 -9.04 -26.56 11.94
N LEU A 165 -8.46 -26.16 13.07
CA LEU A 165 -8.09 -27.07 14.15
C LEU A 165 -9.29 -27.52 14.98
N LEU A 166 -10.24 -26.64 15.27
CA LEU A 166 -11.32 -26.86 16.24
C LEU A 166 -12.71 -26.94 15.61
N GLY A 167 -12.87 -26.47 14.36
CA GLY A 167 -14.15 -26.48 13.68
C GLY A 167 -14.51 -27.86 13.12
N LYS A 168 -15.79 -28.16 13.06
CA LYS A 168 -16.30 -29.37 12.40
C LYS A 168 -16.31 -29.17 10.87
N ASP A 169 -16.24 -30.27 10.13
CA ASP A 169 -16.32 -30.23 8.68
C ASP A 169 -17.71 -29.77 8.23
N PHE A 170 -17.72 -28.86 7.28
CA PHE A 170 -18.92 -28.23 6.76
C PHE A 170 -19.01 -28.41 5.25
N SER A 171 -20.08 -29.10 4.81
CA SER A 171 -20.44 -29.17 3.39
C SER A 171 -21.60 -28.21 3.10
N TYR A 172 -21.45 -27.37 2.09
CA TYR A 172 -22.53 -26.49 1.65
C TYR A 172 -23.69 -27.30 1.05
N VAL A 173 -24.84 -27.25 1.70
CA VAL A 173 -26.10 -27.80 1.17
C VAL A 173 -26.89 -26.65 0.56
N LYS A 174 -27.51 -26.88 -0.62
CA LYS A 174 -28.25 -25.84 -1.39
C LYS A 174 -29.50 -25.28 -0.64
N ASP A 175 -30.12 -26.09 0.22
CA ASP A 175 -31.28 -25.68 1.01
C ASP A 175 -30.96 -25.88 2.51
N GLU A 176 -30.54 -24.82 3.18
CA GLU A 176 -30.29 -24.82 4.62
C GLU A 176 -31.60 -24.53 5.38
N GLY A 177 -32.32 -25.57 5.80
CA GLY A 177 -33.44 -25.39 6.73
C GLY A 177 -32.96 -24.82 8.08
N THR A 178 -33.85 -24.14 8.82
CA THR A 178 -33.55 -23.47 10.10
C THR A 178 -32.76 -24.32 11.09
N LYS A 179 -33.08 -25.63 11.17
CA LYS A 179 -32.37 -26.59 12.06
C LYS A 179 -30.89 -26.78 11.67
N VAL A 180 -30.58 -26.76 10.38
CA VAL A 180 -29.18 -26.86 9.87
C VAL A 180 -28.39 -25.62 10.25
N ILE A 181 -29.01 -24.45 10.14
CA ILE A 181 -28.40 -23.16 10.51
C ILE A 181 -28.13 -23.13 12.03
N GLN A 182 -29.07 -23.56 12.85
CA GLN A 182 -28.87 -23.60 14.31
C GLN A 182 -27.74 -24.57 14.72
N LYS A 183 -27.69 -25.76 14.12
CA LYS A 183 -26.59 -26.71 14.36
C LYS A 183 -25.23 -26.12 13.96
N ARG A 184 -25.18 -25.48 12.78
CA ARG A 184 -23.99 -24.80 12.28
C ARG A 184 -23.51 -23.70 13.23
N ALA A 185 -24.42 -22.85 13.71
CA ALA A 185 -24.11 -21.82 14.69
C ALA A 185 -23.58 -22.41 15.99
N GLY A 186 -24.20 -23.50 16.48
CA GLY A 186 -23.75 -24.21 17.68
C GLY A 186 -22.35 -24.84 17.54
N ASP A 187 -22.06 -25.44 16.38
CA ASP A 187 -20.74 -26.04 16.10
C ASP A 187 -19.62 -24.95 15.95
N ALA A 188 -19.98 -23.74 15.61
CA ALA A 188 -19.05 -22.61 15.49
C ALA A 188 -18.75 -21.92 16.84
N VAL A 189 -19.52 -22.15 17.91
CA VAL A 189 -19.34 -21.47 19.21
C VAL A 189 -17.95 -21.70 19.78
N LEU A 190 -17.49 -22.96 19.79
CA LEU A 190 -16.18 -23.31 20.35
C LEU A 190 -15.00 -22.64 19.61
N PRO A 191 -14.85 -22.79 18.29
CA PRO A 191 -13.75 -22.13 17.56
C PRO A 191 -13.87 -20.62 17.61
N SER A 192 -15.07 -20.02 17.57
CA SER A 192 -15.26 -18.58 17.74
C SER A 192 -14.88 -18.11 19.14
N GLY A 193 -15.29 -18.81 20.19
CA GLY A 193 -14.97 -18.45 21.57
C GLY A 193 -13.46 -18.45 21.83
N ILE A 194 -12.74 -19.48 21.38
CA ILE A 194 -11.29 -19.57 21.51
C ILE A 194 -10.59 -18.46 20.67
N SER A 195 -11.07 -18.23 19.45
CA SER A 195 -10.55 -17.14 18.61
C SER A 195 -10.74 -15.78 19.27
N LEU A 196 -11.89 -15.52 19.90
CA LEU A 196 -12.16 -14.28 20.63
C LEU A 196 -11.26 -14.11 21.85
N ILE A 197 -11.03 -15.16 22.64
CA ILE A 197 -10.11 -15.09 23.78
C ILE A 197 -8.70 -14.73 23.31
N LEU A 198 -8.19 -15.39 22.25
CA LEU A 198 -6.89 -15.06 21.67
C LEU A 198 -6.88 -13.66 21.05
N GLY A 199 -7.98 -13.24 20.43
CA GLY A 199 -8.14 -11.89 19.91
C GLY A 199 -8.14 -10.82 21.01
N ILE A 200 -8.73 -11.09 22.16
CA ILE A 200 -8.68 -10.20 23.34
C ILE A 200 -7.23 -10.07 23.84
N LEU A 201 -6.50 -11.17 23.96
CA LEU A 201 -5.09 -11.16 24.34
C LEU A 201 -4.25 -10.34 23.34
N LEU A 202 -4.50 -10.51 22.05
CA LEU A 202 -3.85 -9.74 21.00
C LEU A 202 -4.19 -8.25 21.10
N GLY A 203 -5.45 -7.89 21.35
CA GLY A 203 -5.88 -6.51 21.54
C GLY A 203 -5.21 -5.84 22.75
N ILE A 204 -5.08 -6.55 23.85
CA ILE A 204 -4.34 -6.08 25.04
C ILE A 204 -2.86 -5.90 24.71
N LEU A 205 -2.25 -6.83 23.98
CA LEU A 205 -0.86 -6.71 23.53
C LEU A 205 -0.66 -5.47 22.64
N ILE A 206 -1.55 -5.24 21.69
CA ILE A 206 -1.51 -4.05 20.82
C ILE A 206 -1.65 -2.78 21.67
N TYR A 207 -2.54 -2.75 22.64
CA TYR A 207 -2.71 -1.63 23.55
C TYR A 207 -1.43 -1.33 24.34
N GLU A 208 -0.82 -2.34 24.95
CA GLU A 208 0.46 -2.19 25.68
C GLU A 208 1.61 -1.74 24.78
N LEU A 209 1.71 -2.30 23.57
CA LEU A 209 2.70 -1.88 22.59
C LEU A 209 2.50 -0.44 22.15
N GLN A 210 1.26 0.00 21.94
CA GLN A 210 0.96 1.39 21.61
C GLN A 210 1.33 2.33 22.77
N LEU A 211 1.02 1.98 24.00
CA LEU A 211 1.41 2.79 25.17
C LEU A 211 2.93 2.92 25.30
N LYS A 212 3.68 1.84 25.05
CA LYS A 212 5.13 1.80 25.24
C LYS A 212 5.93 2.33 24.03
N LEU A 213 5.49 2.04 22.81
CA LEU A 213 6.25 2.33 21.59
C LEU A 213 5.72 3.55 20.82
N LEU A 214 4.40 3.69 20.69
CA LEU A 214 3.79 4.75 19.85
C LEU A 214 3.51 6.04 20.62
N ASN A 215 3.41 6.00 21.93
CA ASN A 215 3.38 7.20 22.79
C ASN A 215 4.78 7.70 23.13
N SER A 216 5.81 6.92 22.87
CA SER A 216 7.17 7.33 23.16
C SER A 216 7.60 8.42 22.17
N ALA A 217 8.39 9.36 22.68
CA ALA A 217 9.10 10.35 21.86
C ALA A 217 9.82 9.71 20.65
N SER A 218 10.17 8.44 20.76
CA SER A 218 10.89 7.65 19.75
C SER A 218 10.19 7.55 18.40
N PHE A 219 8.84 7.34 18.34
CA PHE A 219 8.15 7.26 17.05
C PHE A 219 8.09 8.64 16.37
N ASN A 220 7.76 9.68 17.14
CA ASN A 220 7.76 11.05 16.62
C ASN A 220 9.18 11.48 16.22
N GLU A 221 10.21 10.98 16.89
CA GLU A 221 11.60 11.20 16.54
C GLU A 221 11.98 10.52 15.21
N ILE A 222 11.59 9.26 14.99
CA ILE A 222 11.80 8.58 13.70
C ILE A 222 11.10 9.34 12.57
N VAL A 223 9.86 9.75 12.78
CA VAL A 223 9.09 10.56 11.83
C VAL A 223 9.79 11.88 11.52
N SER A 224 10.21 12.59 12.56
CA SER A 224 10.96 13.85 12.44
C SER A 224 12.29 13.63 11.71
N ARG A 225 13.02 12.57 12.01
CA ARG A 225 14.28 12.23 11.32
C ARG A 225 14.07 12.00 9.83
N VAL A 226 13.05 11.23 9.44
CA VAL A 226 12.72 11.02 8.01
C VAL A 226 12.51 12.34 7.27
N GLN A 227 11.88 13.31 7.93
CA GLN A 227 11.56 14.60 7.32
C GLN A 227 12.72 15.58 7.31
N THR A 228 13.61 15.52 8.30
CA THR A 228 14.62 16.54 8.56
C THR A 228 16.05 16.10 8.24
N THR A 229 16.30 14.80 8.08
CA THR A 229 17.64 14.32 7.78
C THR A 229 18.14 14.80 6.42
N ASN A 230 19.37 15.28 6.39
CA ASN A 230 20.11 15.66 5.17
C ASN A 230 21.31 14.71 4.94
N ASN A 231 21.46 13.68 5.76
CA ASN A 231 22.48 12.66 5.56
C ASN A 231 21.99 11.65 4.50
N PHE A 232 22.64 11.64 3.35
CA PHE A 232 22.24 10.79 2.23
C PHE A 232 22.18 9.29 2.59
N GLY A 233 23.14 8.77 3.36
CA GLY A 233 23.14 7.38 3.82
C GLY A 233 21.93 7.06 4.71
N GLU A 234 21.58 7.96 5.62
CA GLU A 234 20.39 7.84 6.48
C GLU A 234 19.10 7.89 5.65
N VAL A 235 19.03 8.77 4.64
CA VAL A 235 17.88 8.84 3.71
C VAL A 235 17.67 7.52 2.98
N LEU A 236 18.73 6.87 2.51
CA LEU A 236 18.64 5.58 1.83
C LEU A 236 18.10 4.47 2.76
N ILE A 237 18.61 4.40 3.99
CA ILE A 237 18.15 3.40 4.98
C ILE A 237 16.68 3.63 5.32
N LEU A 238 16.30 4.87 5.61
CA LEU A 238 14.92 5.21 5.93
C LEU A 238 13.96 4.93 4.76
N SER A 239 14.39 5.23 3.54
CA SER A 239 13.60 4.90 2.35
C SER A 239 13.44 3.38 2.16
N ALA A 240 14.50 2.59 2.40
CA ALA A 240 14.40 1.14 2.37
C ALA A 240 13.38 0.60 3.36
N VAL A 241 13.38 1.14 4.59
CA VAL A 241 12.40 0.78 5.62
C VAL A 241 10.98 1.16 5.20
N ILE A 242 10.78 2.39 4.70
CA ILE A 242 9.45 2.87 4.26
C ILE A 242 8.91 2.00 3.13
N THR A 243 9.70 1.73 2.11
CA THR A 243 9.26 0.95 0.95
C THR A 243 9.06 -0.53 1.27
N PHE A 244 9.84 -1.08 2.21
CA PHE A 244 9.63 -2.43 2.74
C PHE A 244 8.32 -2.53 3.54
N LEU A 245 8.02 -1.55 4.40
CA LEU A 245 6.77 -1.50 5.15
C LEU A 245 5.56 -1.30 4.21
N ASP A 246 5.71 -0.50 3.16
CA ASP A 246 4.69 -0.32 2.10
C ASP A 246 4.41 -1.66 1.38
N TRP A 247 5.47 -2.43 1.07
CA TRP A 247 5.32 -3.78 0.52
C TRP A 247 4.62 -4.74 1.49
N LEU A 248 4.85 -4.63 2.79
CA LEU A 248 4.11 -5.40 3.82
C LEU A 248 2.64 -4.95 3.95
N GLY A 249 2.25 -3.80 3.40
CA GLY A 249 0.94 -3.20 3.64
C GLY A 249 0.83 -2.44 4.97
N ILE A 250 1.95 -1.98 5.53
CA ILE A 250 2.05 -1.16 6.75
C ILE A 250 2.61 0.23 6.39
N GLY A 251 2.30 0.74 5.21
CA GLY A 251 3.05 1.87 4.66
C GLY A 251 2.61 3.26 5.12
N TYR A 252 1.47 3.40 5.76
CA TYR A 252 0.85 4.72 5.79
C TYR A 252 1.43 5.76 6.73
N PRO A 253 1.80 5.54 7.96
CA PRO A 253 2.35 6.66 8.70
C PRO A 253 3.60 7.21 8.02
N LEU A 254 4.47 6.32 7.53
CA LEU A 254 5.77 6.68 6.98
C LEU A 254 5.71 7.27 5.57
N ARG A 255 4.81 6.76 4.69
CA ARG A 255 4.64 7.29 3.34
C ARG A 255 4.03 8.70 3.32
N SER A 256 3.06 8.98 4.20
CA SER A 256 2.52 10.34 4.36
C SER A 256 3.53 11.33 4.92
N LEU A 257 4.57 10.83 5.61
CA LEU A 257 5.63 11.62 6.22
C LEU A 257 6.76 11.96 5.23
N SER A 258 6.91 11.20 4.15
CA SER A 258 7.85 11.52 3.07
C SER A 258 7.35 12.63 2.14
N GLY A 259 6.08 13.04 2.25
CA GLY A 259 5.54 14.18 1.49
C GLY A 259 6.20 15.51 1.87
N THR A 260 5.95 16.54 1.06
CA THR A 260 6.39 17.90 1.35
C THR A 260 5.76 18.39 2.66
N VAL A 261 6.56 18.44 3.70
CA VAL A 261 6.13 18.90 5.02
C VAL A 261 6.74 20.27 5.26
N ASN A 262 5.91 21.17 5.80
CA ASN A 262 6.38 22.48 6.27
C ASN A 262 7.17 22.27 7.57
N ASN A 263 8.45 22.05 7.47
CA ASN A 263 9.37 22.05 8.60
C ASN A 263 10.42 23.17 8.42
N ALA A 264 11.22 23.43 9.47
CA ALA A 264 12.23 24.49 9.45
C ALA A 264 13.23 24.32 8.29
N PHE A 265 13.66 23.10 8.00
CA PHE A 265 14.65 22.80 6.95
C PHE A 265 14.09 23.01 5.54
N THR A 266 12.84 22.62 5.30
CA THR A 266 12.17 22.90 4.00
C THR A 266 11.91 24.40 3.81
N ALA A 267 11.52 25.10 4.89
CA ALA A 267 11.33 26.53 4.87
C ALA A 267 12.65 27.31 4.60
N GLU A 268 13.76 26.84 5.19
CA GLU A 268 15.08 27.41 4.95
C GLU A 268 15.55 27.21 3.51
N ASN A 269 15.39 25.99 2.95
CA ASN A 269 15.66 25.73 1.53
C ASN A 269 14.82 26.61 0.62
N LEU A 270 13.52 26.77 0.92
CA LEU A 270 12.61 27.62 0.14
C LEU A 270 13.02 29.09 0.25
N THR A 271 13.33 29.59 1.44
CA THR A 271 13.78 30.96 1.67
C THR A 271 15.08 31.25 0.90
N TYR A 272 16.03 30.32 0.96
CA TYR A 272 17.27 30.42 0.16
C TYR A 272 16.95 30.53 -1.34
N THR A 273 16.08 29.66 -1.84
CA THR A 273 15.73 29.62 -3.26
C THR A 273 15.04 30.90 -3.71
N LEU A 274 14.10 31.42 -2.92
CA LEU A 274 13.41 32.68 -3.23
C LEU A 274 14.38 33.87 -3.22
N LYS A 275 15.37 33.89 -2.32
CA LYS A 275 16.37 34.92 -2.21
C LYS A 275 17.38 34.89 -3.35
N HIS A 276 17.79 33.74 -3.84
CA HIS A 276 18.83 33.58 -4.86
C HIS A 276 18.27 33.29 -6.27
N GLY A 277 16.96 33.10 -6.40
CA GLY A 277 16.29 32.79 -7.67
C GLY A 277 16.54 31.39 -8.21
N ASN A 278 17.21 30.52 -7.45
CA ASN A 278 17.50 29.15 -7.86
C ASN A 278 17.73 28.22 -6.64
N SER A 279 17.61 26.90 -6.86
CA SER A 279 17.75 25.87 -5.82
C SER A 279 19.00 24.97 -5.97
N TRP A 280 20.05 25.43 -6.68
CA TRP A 280 21.26 24.64 -6.91
C TRP A 280 22.11 24.44 -5.65
N ASN A 281 22.23 25.47 -4.82
CA ASN A 281 23.11 25.49 -3.65
C ASN A 281 22.35 25.71 -2.34
N VAL A 282 21.18 25.09 -2.21
CA VAL A 282 20.41 25.15 -0.95
C VAL A 282 21.16 24.51 0.21
N PRO A 283 20.92 24.93 1.46
CA PRO A 283 21.60 24.39 2.65
C PRO A 283 21.44 22.89 2.82
N TYR A 284 20.23 22.36 2.52
CA TYR A 284 19.91 20.93 2.71
C TYR A 284 19.62 20.26 1.37
N LYS A 285 20.67 19.84 0.65
CA LYS A 285 20.57 19.27 -0.70
C LYS A 285 19.90 17.88 -0.74
N TYR A 286 20.10 17.08 0.31
CA TYR A 286 19.67 15.69 0.37
C TYR A 286 18.55 15.47 1.38
N LEU A 287 17.69 16.45 1.57
CA LEU A 287 16.59 16.38 2.54
C LEU A 287 15.68 15.18 2.24
N GLY A 288 15.49 14.31 3.24
CA GLY A 288 14.80 13.04 3.05
C GLY A 288 13.37 13.19 2.53
N SER A 289 12.60 14.15 3.05
CA SER A 289 11.24 14.44 2.55
C SER A 289 11.22 14.79 1.06
N SER A 290 12.21 15.55 0.57
CA SER A 290 12.30 15.96 -0.83
C SER A 290 12.77 14.81 -1.73
N LEU A 291 13.89 14.15 -1.39
CA LEU A 291 14.49 13.09 -2.19
C LEU A 291 13.58 11.86 -2.32
N ILE A 292 12.99 11.41 -1.21
CA ILE A 292 12.10 10.25 -1.21
C ILE A 292 10.86 10.55 -2.05
N ASN A 293 10.20 11.69 -1.84
CA ASN A 293 8.96 12.01 -2.54
C ASN A 293 9.15 12.27 -4.03
N SER A 294 10.19 13.03 -4.41
CA SER A 294 10.39 13.45 -5.80
C SER A 294 10.99 12.37 -6.69
N TYR A 295 11.91 11.54 -6.15
CA TYR A 295 12.66 10.58 -6.95
C TYR A 295 12.49 9.13 -6.49
N GLY A 296 12.47 8.88 -5.18
CA GLY A 296 12.33 7.53 -4.64
C GLY A 296 11.00 6.89 -4.98
N ILE A 297 9.91 7.52 -4.56
CA ILE A 297 8.54 7.02 -4.76
C ILE A 297 7.77 7.76 -5.85
N MET A 298 8.32 8.86 -6.42
CA MET A 298 7.67 9.69 -7.46
C MET A 298 6.19 9.99 -7.11
N GLY A 299 5.96 10.64 -5.96
CA GLY A 299 4.61 10.91 -5.48
C GLY A 299 3.77 9.67 -5.18
N GLY A 300 4.38 8.50 -5.07
CA GLY A 300 3.73 7.22 -4.83
C GLY A 300 3.46 6.38 -6.07
N ALA A 301 3.84 6.84 -7.25
CA ALA A 301 3.55 6.17 -8.52
C ALA A 301 4.64 5.19 -8.99
N SER A 302 5.93 5.50 -8.76
CA SER A 302 7.15 4.83 -9.27
C SER A 302 6.95 3.35 -9.70
N VAL A 303 7.15 2.39 -8.82
CA VAL A 303 7.11 0.95 -9.15
C VAL A 303 5.74 0.53 -9.69
N ALA A 304 4.63 0.99 -9.09
CA ALA A 304 3.30 0.57 -9.49
C ALA A 304 2.96 1.05 -10.92
N LEU A 305 3.27 2.30 -11.25
CA LEU A 305 3.04 2.86 -12.59
C LEU A 305 3.92 2.18 -13.63
N ALA A 306 5.19 1.90 -13.31
CA ALA A 306 6.09 1.18 -14.21
C ALA A 306 5.60 -0.25 -14.50
N VAL A 307 5.08 -0.96 -13.50
CA VAL A 307 4.44 -2.28 -13.70
C VAL A 307 3.19 -2.17 -14.57
N ILE A 308 2.33 -1.15 -14.35
CA ILE A 308 1.14 -0.90 -15.21
C ILE A 308 1.56 -0.75 -16.66
N VAL A 309 2.52 0.14 -16.94
CA VAL A 309 3.02 0.39 -18.30
C VAL A 309 3.57 -0.89 -18.93
N LEU A 310 4.35 -1.67 -18.19
CA LEU A 310 4.88 -2.95 -18.67
C LEU A 310 3.78 -3.95 -19.02
N LEU A 311 2.75 -4.09 -18.19
CA LEU A 311 1.63 -5.01 -18.47
C LEU A 311 0.86 -4.59 -19.71
N LEU A 312 0.69 -3.28 -19.94
CA LEU A 312 0.02 -2.75 -21.14
C LEU A 312 0.83 -2.96 -22.42
N ILE A 313 2.16 -2.85 -22.34
CA ILE A 313 3.05 -3.08 -23.48
C ILE A 313 3.14 -4.57 -23.82
N ARG A 314 3.28 -5.43 -22.81
CA ARG A 314 3.51 -6.88 -23.03
C ARG A 314 2.27 -7.69 -23.37
N ARG A 315 1.07 -7.25 -22.98
CA ARG A 315 -0.21 -7.91 -23.26
C ARG A 315 -0.23 -9.42 -22.97
N GLY A 316 0.42 -9.84 -21.87
CA GLY A 316 0.62 -11.27 -21.57
C GLY A 316 -0.62 -11.97 -21.03
N ASN A 317 -1.26 -11.41 -19.99
CA ASN A 317 -2.47 -11.94 -19.35
C ASN A 317 -3.58 -10.90 -19.42
N ARG A 318 -4.74 -11.30 -19.99
CA ARG A 318 -5.89 -10.42 -20.19
C ARG A 318 -6.43 -9.81 -18.88
N GLU A 319 -6.46 -10.56 -17.80
CA GLU A 319 -6.94 -10.07 -16.49
C GLU A 319 -6.01 -8.99 -15.93
N ASN A 320 -4.71 -9.22 -16.01
CA ASN A 320 -3.71 -8.24 -15.57
C ASN A 320 -3.72 -6.98 -16.44
N GLU A 321 -3.95 -7.13 -17.76
CA GLU A 321 -4.09 -6.01 -18.69
C GLU A 321 -5.33 -5.16 -18.37
N ILE A 322 -6.48 -5.80 -18.09
CA ILE A 322 -7.71 -5.10 -17.68
C ILE A 322 -7.48 -4.34 -16.38
N ASN A 323 -6.87 -4.98 -15.37
CA ASN A 323 -6.53 -4.33 -14.11
C ASN A 323 -5.60 -3.13 -14.32
N ALA A 324 -4.57 -3.28 -15.17
CA ALA A 324 -3.66 -2.20 -15.51
C ALA A 324 -4.39 -1.03 -16.21
N LYS A 325 -5.29 -1.30 -17.16
CA LYS A 325 -6.08 -0.28 -17.86
C LYS A 325 -6.98 0.53 -16.91
N ILE A 326 -7.70 -0.17 -16.03
CA ILE A 326 -8.63 0.46 -15.09
C ILE A 326 -7.85 1.34 -14.08
N ASN A 327 -6.68 0.92 -13.66
CA ASN A 327 -5.91 1.64 -12.65
C ASN A 327 -4.87 2.62 -13.21
N LEU A 328 -4.72 2.73 -14.53
CA LEU A 328 -3.72 3.60 -15.14
C LEU A 328 -3.90 5.07 -14.71
N LEU A 329 -5.12 5.57 -14.79
CA LEU A 329 -5.41 6.97 -14.45
C LEU A 329 -5.19 7.25 -12.96
N PRO A 330 -5.79 6.52 -12.01
CA PRO A 330 -5.51 6.74 -10.60
C PRO A 330 -4.02 6.63 -10.25
N ALA A 331 -3.32 5.63 -10.80
CA ALA A 331 -1.91 5.38 -10.51
C ALA A 331 -1.01 6.50 -11.06
N ALA A 332 -1.29 7.04 -12.24
CA ALA A 332 -0.54 8.15 -12.81
C ALA A 332 -0.55 9.38 -11.89
N PHE A 333 -1.65 9.60 -11.16
CA PHE A 333 -1.83 10.68 -10.20
C PHE A 333 -1.54 10.26 -8.73
N GLY A 334 -0.77 9.21 -8.52
CA GLY A 334 -0.31 8.77 -7.21
C GLY A 334 -1.30 7.94 -6.39
N SER A 335 -2.51 7.66 -6.88
CA SER A 335 -3.48 6.76 -6.21
C SER A 335 -3.31 5.31 -6.69
N THR A 336 -2.28 4.63 -6.21
CA THR A 336 -1.85 3.30 -6.69
C THR A 336 -2.51 2.12 -5.97
N LEU A 337 -3.28 2.35 -4.91
CA LEU A 337 -3.83 1.29 -4.05
C LEU A 337 -4.75 0.32 -4.79
N GLY A 338 -5.59 0.80 -5.71
CA GLY A 338 -6.45 -0.06 -6.53
C GLY A 338 -5.65 -1.07 -7.35
N PHE A 339 -4.53 -0.63 -7.93
CA PHE A 339 -3.65 -1.48 -8.70
C PHE A 339 -2.85 -2.46 -7.83
N THR A 340 -2.25 -1.99 -6.74
CA THR A 340 -1.40 -2.80 -5.87
C THR A 340 -2.17 -3.92 -5.15
N ILE A 341 -3.48 -3.74 -4.98
CA ILE A 341 -4.39 -4.76 -4.45
C ILE A 341 -4.89 -5.67 -5.58
N GLY A 342 -5.30 -5.12 -6.70
CA GLY A 342 -5.83 -5.88 -7.84
C GLY A 342 -4.79 -6.79 -8.50
N LEU A 343 -3.57 -6.31 -8.69
CA LEU A 343 -2.40 -7.13 -8.93
C LEU A 343 -1.63 -7.16 -7.60
N PRO A 344 -1.68 -8.27 -6.83
CA PRO A 344 -1.10 -8.26 -5.50
C PRO A 344 0.41 -8.03 -5.56
N LEU A 345 0.81 -6.75 -5.53
CA LEU A 345 2.20 -6.33 -5.34
C LEU A 345 2.54 -6.38 -3.85
N ILE A 346 1.57 -6.04 -3.01
CA ILE A 346 1.64 -6.14 -1.56
C ILE A 346 1.76 -7.61 -1.18
N LEU A 347 2.71 -7.94 -0.31
CA LEU A 347 2.99 -9.30 0.17
C LEU A 347 3.30 -10.33 -0.94
N ASN A 348 3.66 -9.87 -2.13
CA ASN A 348 4.15 -10.77 -3.17
C ASN A 348 5.68 -10.88 -3.11
N PRO A 349 6.23 -12.07 -2.79
CA PRO A 349 7.67 -12.25 -2.63
C PRO A 349 8.51 -11.85 -3.85
N VAL A 350 7.93 -11.91 -5.06
CA VAL A 350 8.62 -11.50 -6.30
C VAL A 350 8.96 -10.00 -6.29
N PHE A 351 8.09 -9.18 -5.70
CA PHE A 351 8.21 -7.73 -5.72
C PHE A 351 8.93 -7.13 -4.51
N ILE A 352 9.38 -7.93 -3.53
CA ILE A 352 10.07 -7.43 -2.33
C ILE A 352 11.35 -6.66 -2.71
N LEU A 353 12.22 -7.28 -3.50
CA LEU A 353 13.48 -6.66 -3.92
C LEU A 353 13.26 -5.43 -4.80
N PRO A 354 12.43 -5.47 -5.86
CA PRO A 354 12.17 -4.29 -6.67
C PRO A 354 11.57 -3.13 -5.90
N SER A 355 10.62 -3.39 -4.98
CA SER A 355 9.96 -2.34 -4.18
C SER A 355 10.94 -1.58 -3.29
N VAL A 356 12.02 -2.22 -2.85
CA VAL A 356 13.04 -1.59 -2.01
C VAL A 356 14.19 -1.02 -2.84
N LEU A 357 14.70 -1.79 -3.82
CA LEU A 357 15.92 -1.40 -4.56
C LEU A 357 15.69 -0.30 -5.58
N ILE A 358 14.54 -0.28 -6.28
CA ILE A 358 14.26 0.73 -7.30
C ILE A 358 14.26 2.15 -6.69
N PRO A 359 13.53 2.44 -5.60
CA PRO A 359 13.61 3.74 -4.94
C PRO A 359 15.02 4.13 -4.49
N ILE A 360 15.81 3.19 -3.99
CA ILE A 360 17.20 3.42 -3.59
C ILE A 360 18.06 3.82 -4.80
N ILE A 361 17.94 3.10 -5.90
CA ILE A 361 18.67 3.38 -7.15
C ILE A 361 18.30 4.77 -7.66
N ASN A 362 17.00 5.09 -7.71
CA ASN A 362 16.50 6.37 -8.18
C ASN A 362 17.02 7.55 -7.34
N MET A 363 16.98 7.42 -6.01
CA MET A 363 17.50 8.46 -5.12
C MET A 363 19.02 8.60 -5.22
N THR A 364 19.74 7.49 -5.42
CA THR A 364 21.20 7.52 -5.58
C THR A 364 21.59 8.26 -6.86
N LEU A 365 20.91 7.98 -7.97
CA LEU A 365 21.12 8.66 -9.24
C LEU A 365 20.71 10.15 -9.15
N ALA A 366 19.62 10.45 -8.45
CA ALA A 366 19.17 11.83 -8.25
C ALA A 366 20.16 12.62 -7.37
N ALA A 367 20.64 12.05 -6.27
CA ALA A 367 21.64 12.68 -5.43
C ALA A 367 22.96 12.94 -6.18
N PHE A 368 23.38 11.98 -7.01
CA PHE A 368 24.52 12.18 -7.90
C PHE A 368 24.27 13.32 -8.89
N ALA A 369 23.13 13.35 -9.58
CA ALA A 369 22.78 14.40 -10.53
C ALA A 369 22.69 15.79 -9.87
N ILE A 370 22.20 15.88 -8.64
CA ILE A 370 22.19 17.10 -7.82
C ILE A 370 23.62 17.51 -7.47
N SER A 371 24.49 16.58 -7.08
CA SER A 371 25.88 16.88 -6.68
C SER A 371 26.72 17.47 -7.83
N VAL A 372 26.52 16.95 -9.05
CA VAL A 372 27.21 17.42 -10.26
C VAL A 372 26.47 18.56 -10.99
N HIS A 373 25.43 19.13 -10.37
CA HIS A 373 24.65 20.26 -10.91
C HIS A 373 23.99 19.96 -12.28
N ILE A 374 23.53 18.74 -12.52
CA ILE A 374 22.70 18.39 -13.69
C ILE A 374 21.25 18.80 -13.44
N ILE A 375 20.74 18.61 -12.21
CA ILE A 375 19.40 18.98 -11.78
C ILE A 375 19.45 19.78 -10.49
N PRO A 376 18.57 20.78 -10.30
CA PRO A 376 18.45 21.52 -9.05
C PRO A 376 17.70 20.70 -8.00
N VAL A 377 17.79 21.13 -6.74
CA VAL A 377 17.07 20.47 -5.63
C VAL A 377 15.58 20.78 -5.71
N SER A 378 14.74 19.77 -5.46
CA SER A 378 13.28 19.91 -5.36
C SER A 378 12.92 20.56 -4.02
N VAL A 379 12.47 21.81 -4.05
CA VAL A 379 12.25 22.66 -2.88
C VAL A 379 10.79 23.13 -2.78
N TYR A 380 10.15 23.33 -3.93
CA TYR A 380 8.80 23.87 -3.97
C TYR A 380 7.75 22.85 -3.53
N GLN A 381 6.71 23.36 -2.86
CA GLN A 381 5.60 22.52 -2.43
C GLN A 381 4.85 21.94 -3.61
N ILE A 382 4.59 20.65 -3.58
CA ILE A 382 3.93 19.92 -4.64
C ILE A 382 2.45 19.78 -4.29
N LEU A 383 1.61 20.11 -5.28
CA LEU A 383 0.16 20.01 -5.14
C LEU A 383 -0.28 18.53 -5.09
N LYS A 384 -1.34 18.26 -4.33
CA LYS A 384 -1.93 16.91 -4.27
C LYS A 384 -2.48 16.50 -5.63
N GLY A 385 -2.33 15.20 -5.94
CA GLY A 385 -2.74 14.69 -7.23
C GLY A 385 -1.82 15.11 -8.39
N THR A 386 -0.61 15.62 -8.12
CA THR A 386 0.38 15.84 -9.18
C THR A 386 0.78 14.48 -9.77
N PRO A 387 0.79 14.31 -11.11
CA PRO A 387 1.29 13.11 -11.75
C PRO A 387 2.69 12.76 -11.26
N GLY A 388 2.93 11.49 -10.92
CA GLY A 388 4.16 11.07 -10.26
C GLY A 388 5.44 11.49 -10.99
N ILE A 389 5.45 11.42 -12.32
CA ILE A 389 6.57 11.83 -13.15
C ILE A 389 6.81 13.36 -13.09
N LEU A 390 5.77 14.15 -12.83
CA LEU A 390 5.85 15.61 -12.78
C LEU A 390 6.17 16.16 -11.37
N VAL A 391 6.23 15.31 -10.36
CA VAL A 391 6.49 15.71 -8.96
C VAL A 391 7.83 16.48 -8.85
N SER A 392 8.89 15.94 -9.41
CA SER A 392 10.21 16.59 -9.40
C SER A 392 10.24 17.85 -10.25
N PHE A 393 9.53 17.88 -11.38
CA PHE A 393 9.44 19.05 -12.27
C PHE A 393 8.81 20.25 -11.54
N PHE A 394 7.66 20.05 -10.90
CA PHE A 394 7.03 21.11 -10.11
C PHE A 394 7.84 21.46 -8.86
N GLY A 395 8.43 20.47 -8.21
CA GLY A 395 9.29 20.67 -7.04
C GLY A 395 10.55 21.50 -7.35
N THR A 396 10.96 21.59 -8.62
CA THR A 396 12.10 22.39 -9.10
C THR A 396 11.67 23.64 -9.89
N ASN A 397 10.43 24.09 -9.71
CA ASN A 397 9.86 25.25 -10.39
C ASN A 397 9.88 25.15 -11.93
N GLY A 398 9.52 24.00 -12.48
CA GLY A 398 9.42 23.82 -13.92
C GLY A 398 10.76 23.62 -14.64
N ASN A 399 11.76 23.06 -13.97
CA ASN A 399 13.07 22.82 -14.58
C ASN A 399 13.03 21.65 -15.58
N TRP A 400 13.23 21.94 -16.87
CA TRP A 400 13.19 20.96 -17.96
C TRP A 400 14.24 19.83 -17.85
N PRO A 401 15.52 20.11 -17.51
CA PRO A 401 16.49 19.04 -17.22
C PRO A 401 16.00 18.05 -16.17
N THR A 402 15.32 18.52 -15.11
CA THR A 402 14.73 17.64 -14.08
C THR A 402 13.63 16.76 -14.65
N LEU A 403 12.76 17.27 -15.52
CA LEU A 403 11.73 16.47 -16.16
C LEU A 403 12.34 15.36 -17.03
N ILE A 404 13.32 15.71 -17.87
CA ILE A 404 14.02 14.73 -18.72
C ILE A 404 14.69 13.67 -17.85
N PHE A 405 15.35 14.09 -16.77
CA PHE A 405 15.99 13.17 -15.83
C PHE A 405 14.98 12.21 -15.19
N THR A 406 13.82 12.71 -14.75
CA THR A 406 12.76 11.86 -14.14
C THR A 406 12.16 10.89 -15.15
N LEU A 407 11.99 11.30 -16.41
CA LEU A 407 11.55 10.41 -17.49
C LEU A 407 12.57 9.29 -17.75
N LEU A 408 13.87 9.61 -17.70
CA LEU A 408 14.94 8.61 -17.85
C LEU A 408 14.96 7.65 -16.66
N LEU A 409 14.76 8.14 -15.43
CA LEU A 409 14.61 7.28 -14.25
C LEU A 409 13.40 6.35 -14.39
N PHE A 410 12.26 6.86 -14.83
CA PHE A 410 11.06 6.05 -15.03
C PHE A 410 11.27 4.98 -16.13
N LEU A 411 11.98 5.32 -17.19
CA LEU A 411 12.38 4.34 -18.22
C LEU A 411 13.31 3.27 -17.65
N LEU A 412 14.24 3.65 -16.78
CA LEU A 412 15.12 2.73 -16.07
C LEU A 412 14.30 1.79 -15.17
N ASP A 413 13.32 2.30 -14.43
CA ASP A 413 12.40 1.49 -13.61
C ASP A 413 11.70 0.42 -14.45
N ILE A 414 11.19 0.78 -15.63
CA ILE A 414 10.57 -0.14 -16.58
C ILE A 414 11.54 -1.24 -17.00
N ILE A 415 12.79 -0.89 -17.33
CA ILE A 415 13.82 -1.86 -17.73
C ILE A 415 14.17 -2.80 -16.59
N LEU A 416 14.35 -2.29 -15.38
CA LEU A 416 14.65 -3.10 -14.19
C LEU A 416 13.51 -4.05 -13.80
N LEU A 417 12.26 -3.66 -14.06
CA LEU A 417 11.08 -4.48 -13.76
C LEU A 417 10.78 -5.56 -14.82
N LEU A 418 11.32 -5.44 -16.03
CA LEU A 418 11.12 -6.43 -17.10
C LEU A 418 11.44 -7.88 -16.69
N PRO A 419 12.60 -8.20 -16.08
CA PRO A 419 12.91 -9.55 -15.64
C PRO A 419 12.00 -10.01 -14.50
N VAL A 420 11.59 -9.10 -13.62
CA VAL A 420 10.73 -9.39 -12.46
C VAL A 420 9.35 -9.87 -12.92
N ILE A 421 8.75 -9.17 -13.88
CA ILE A 421 7.44 -9.54 -14.44
C ILE A 421 7.53 -10.88 -15.17
N LYS A 422 8.61 -11.14 -15.93
CA LYS A 422 8.83 -12.44 -16.59
C LYS A 422 8.91 -13.59 -15.57
N ILE A 423 9.56 -13.35 -14.44
CA ILE A 423 9.66 -14.35 -13.35
C ILE A 423 8.27 -14.58 -12.74
N ASN A 424 7.53 -13.52 -12.44
CA ASN A 424 6.18 -13.60 -11.86
C ASN A 424 5.21 -14.38 -12.78
N GLU A 425 5.27 -14.16 -14.09
CA GLU A 425 4.48 -14.90 -15.09
C GLU A 425 4.85 -16.41 -15.10
N LYS A 426 6.14 -16.74 -15.11
CA LYS A 426 6.61 -18.14 -15.06
C LYS A 426 6.14 -18.86 -13.81
N ILE A 427 6.21 -18.21 -12.65
CA ILE A 427 5.73 -18.76 -11.37
C ILE A 427 4.22 -19.01 -11.44
N GLY A 428 3.44 -18.07 -12.00
CA GLY A 428 2.01 -18.25 -12.19
C GLY A 428 1.65 -19.47 -13.04
N ILE A 429 2.36 -19.67 -14.15
CA ILE A 429 2.20 -20.84 -15.03
C ILE A 429 2.55 -22.14 -14.27
N ARG A 430 3.66 -22.17 -13.54
CA ARG A 430 4.10 -23.35 -12.79
C ARG A 430 3.09 -23.77 -11.72
N ILE A 431 2.56 -22.82 -10.96
CA ILE A 431 1.50 -23.08 -9.96
C ILE A 431 0.23 -23.60 -10.61
N ALA A 432 -0.13 -23.12 -11.81
CA ALA A 432 -1.30 -23.61 -12.54
C ALA A 432 -1.11 -25.08 -12.99
N TYR A 433 0.07 -25.46 -13.47
CA TYR A 433 0.41 -26.84 -13.82
C TYR A 433 0.35 -27.78 -12.61
N GLN A 434 0.96 -27.41 -11.49
CA GLN A 434 0.94 -28.23 -10.27
C GLN A 434 -0.48 -28.43 -9.72
N LYS A 435 -1.34 -27.41 -9.82
CA LYS A 435 -2.76 -27.56 -9.47
C LYS A 435 -3.48 -28.58 -10.33
N LYS A 436 -3.20 -28.61 -11.64
CA LYS A 436 -3.83 -29.55 -12.57
C LYS A 436 -3.40 -30.98 -12.26
N GLU A 437 -2.10 -31.23 -12.06
CA GLU A 437 -1.58 -32.53 -11.67
C GLU A 437 -2.19 -33.07 -10.37
N ARG A 438 -2.41 -32.17 -9.36
CA ARG A 438 -3.07 -32.56 -8.08
C ARG A 438 -4.60 -32.77 -8.23
N SER A 439 -5.24 -32.27 -9.28
CA SER A 439 -6.66 -32.51 -9.54
C SER A 439 -6.89 -33.78 -10.36
N ASP A 440 -5.86 -34.21 -11.11
CA ASP A 440 -5.91 -35.39 -11.97
C ASP A 440 -5.36 -36.65 -11.27
N ALA A 441 -4.73 -36.50 -10.10
CA ALA A 441 -4.28 -37.57 -9.18
C ALA A 441 -5.29 -37.80 -8.04
#